data_156d8546e5c29b04bb2c9eb54d663c74
#
_entry.id   156d8546e5c29b04bb2c9eb54d663c74
#
_cell.length_a   1.000
_cell.length_b   1.000
_cell.length_c   1.000
_cell.angle_alpha   90.00
_cell.angle_beta   90.00
_cell.angle_gamma   90.00
#
_symmetry.space_group_name_H-M   'P 1'
#
loop_
_entity.id
_entity.type
_entity.pdbx_description
1 polymer ?
#
loop_
_entity_poly.entity_id
_entity_poly.type
_entity_poly.pdbx_seq_one_letter_code
_entity_poly.pdbx_strand_id
1 'polypeptide(L)'
;KISTKRELIDDISELDGSEVTLGISRKGESIPVSVTPVKDKKGDYKLGIWVRDDTQGIGTLTYVDQNGNYGALGHGISDIDTAQLLNIRNGALYKARILAINKGSKGNPGELAGYICYDDRNILGTIEANSRNGIYGQFTGIVDDAITLKKMPAAYKQEVKIGTATILCSTDGEVKEYDAEIRKIDLNHEDTNKSFVIKVTDKELLEATGGIVQGLSGS
;
A
#
# COMPACT_ATOMS: atom_id res chain seq x y z
N LYS A 1 9.30 24.78 -10.26
CA LYS A 1 9.35 23.53 -9.48
C LYS A 1 8.37 22.57 -10.10
N ILE A 2 8.85 21.47 -10.62
CA ILE A 2 8.03 20.42 -11.24
C ILE A 2 7.32 19.62 -10.16
N SER A 3 6.02 19.41 -10.31
CA SER A 3 5.18 18.75 -9.31
C SER A 3 4.54 17.46 -9.84
N THR A 4 4.43 17.32 -11.15
CA THR A 4 3.81 16.14 -11.78
C THR A 4 4.68 15.59 -12.90
N LYS A 5 4.50 14.33 -13.22
CA LYS A 5 5.13 13.67 -14.37
C LYS A 5 4.77 14.34 -15.68
N ARG A 6 3.52 14.79 -15.80
CA ARG A 6 3.04 15.47 -17.02
C ARG A 6 3.78 16.79 -17.25
N GLU A 7 3.87 17.63 -16.20
CA GLU A 7 4.64 18.89 -16.25
C GLU A 7 6.09 18.64 -16.68
N LEU A 8 6.75 17.60 -16.12
CA LEU A 8 8.10 17.23 -16.53
C LEU A 8 8.19 16.80 -18.00
N ILE A 9 7.21 16.03 -18.49
CA ILE A 9 7.18 15.59 -19.89
C ILE A 9 7.01 16.80 -20.83
N ASP A 10 6.11 17.72 -20.48
CA ASP A 10 5.86 18.93 -21.25
C ASP A 10 7.14 19.79 -21.31
N ASP A 11 7.79 20.03 -20.17
CA ASP A 11 9.06 20.77 -20.09
C ASP A 11 10.16 20.09 -20.94
N ILE A 12 10.29 18.76 -20.89
CA ILE A 12 11.28 18.02 -21.70
C ILE A 12 11.00 18.14 -23.20
N SER A 13 9.72 18.18 -23.59
CA SER A 13 9.35 18.28 -25.00
C SER A 13 9.75 19.61 -25.65
N GLU A 14 9.92 20.66 -24.86
CA GLU A 14 10.34 21.99 -25.30
C GLU A 14 11.88 22.16 -25.41
N LEU A 15 12.66 21.13 -25.01
CA LEU A 15 14.11 21.19 -25.08
C LEU A 15 14.61 21.15 -26.52
N ASP A 16 15.72 21.84 -26.76
CA ASP A 16 16.38 21.93 -28.08
C ASP A 16 17.60 21.01 -28.22
N GLY A 17 17.92 20.24 -27.18
CA GLY A 17 19.08 19.35 -27.10
C GLY A 17 20.29 19.95 -26.43
N SER A 18 20.24 21.21 -25.99
CA SER A 18 21.27 21.81 -25.17
C SER A 18 21.30 21.18 -23.75
N GLU A 19 22.46 21.32 -23.09
CA GLU A 19 22.58 20.88 -21.69
C GLU A 19 21.61 21.65 -20.79
N VAL A 20 20.89 20.91 -19.92
CA VAL A 20 19.97 21.47 -18.93
C VAL A 20 20.41 21.09 -17.54
N THR A 21 20.19 21.98 -16.56
CA THR A 21 20.47 21.70 -15.16
C THR A 21 19.18 21.39 -14.42
N LEU A 22 19.08 20.19 -13.85
CA LEU A 22 17.98 19.75 -13.02
C LEU A 22 18.32 20.00 -11.53
N GLY A 23 17.44 20.70 -10.83
CA GLY A 23 17.48 20.80 -9.37
C GLY A 23 16.82 19.59 -8.73
N ILE A 24 17.60 18.65 -8.22
CA ILE A 24 17.09 17.44 -7.57
C ILE A 24 17.03 17.65 -6.06
N SER A 25 15.87 17.46 -5.45
CA SER A 25 15.76 17.39 -3.99
C SER A 25 16.00 15.95 -3.52
N ARG A 26 17.06 15.74 -2.75
CA ARG A 26 17.40 14.44 -2.15
C ARG A 26 17.68 14.62 -0.66
N LYS A 27 16.90 13.96 0.20
CA LYS A 27 17.00 14.07 1.67
C LYS A 27 16.91 15.52 2.19
N GLY A 28 16.13 16.37 1.50
CA GLY A 28 15.97 17.78 1.85
C GLY A 28 17.02 18.73 1.26
N GLU A 29 18.10 18.21 0.68
CA GLU A 29 19.12 19.00 0.00
C GLU A 29 18.78 19.16 -1.48
N SER A 30 19.10 20.32 -2.04
CA SER A 30 18.97 20.60 -3.48
C SER A 30 20.30 20.34 -4.18
N ILE A 31 20.33 19.36 -5.07
CA ILE A 31 21.52 18.96 -5.82
C ILE A 31 21.34 19.35 -7.27
N PRO A 32 22.16 20.22 -7.86
CA PRO A 32 22.12 20.49 -9.29
C PRO A 32 22.77 19.33 -10.06
N VAL A 33 22.09 18.86 -11.11
CA VAL A 33 22.58 17.82 -12.00
C VAL A 33 22.43 18.30 -13.45
N SER A 34 23.56 18.40 -14.14
CA SER A 34 23.56 18.71 -15.58
C SER A 34 23.31 17.44 -16.40
N VAL A 35 22.46 17.54 -17.40
CA VAL A 35 22.14 16.46 -18.32
C VAL A 35 21.92 16.99 -19.72
N THR A 36 22.44 16.28 -20.73
CA THR A 36 22.18 16.60 -22.13
C THR A 36 21.09 15.68 -22.66
N PRO A 37 19.95 16.22 -23.11
CA PRO A 37 18.86 15.42 -23.68
C PRO A 37 19.31 14.69 -24.96
N VAL A 38 18.80 13.48 -25.17
CA VAL A 38 19.09 12.67 -26.35
C VAL A 38 17.79 12.40 -27.11
N LYS A 39 17.81 12.51 -28.43
CA LYS A 39 16.65 12.17 -29.26
C LYS A 39 16.43 10.67 -29.30
N ASP A 40 15.20 10.28 -29.10
CA ASP A 40 14.76 8.90 -29.32
C ASP A 40 14.54 8.61 -30.82
N LYS A 41 14.11 7.40 -31.16
CA LYS A 41 13.87 6.97 -32.55
C LYS A 41 12.73 7.74 -33.24
N LYS A 42 11.88 8.44 -32.46
CA LYS A 42 10.77 9.26 -32.98
C LYS A 42 11.17 10.73 -33.15
N GLY A 43 12.36 11.11 -32.69
CA GLY A 43 12.86 12.46 -32.71
C GLY A 43 12.55 13.28 -31.46
N ASP A 44 11.91 12.69 -30.45
CA ASP A 44 11.59 13.35 -29.18
C ASP A 44 12.80 13.36 -28.26
N TYR A 45 13.03 14.48 -27.56
CA TYR A 45 14.07 14.57 -26.56
C TYR A 45 13.72 13.78 -25.29
N LYS A 46 14.68 13.08 -24.75
CA LYS A 46 14.59 12.27 -23.50
C LYS A 46 15.78 12.53 -22.62
N LEU A 47 15.55 12.50 -21.31
CA LEU A 47 16.62 12.64 -20.30
C LEU A 47 17.18 11.28 -19.84
N GLY A 48 16.59 10.16 -20.28
CA GLY A 48 17.01 8.82 -19.87
C GLY A 48 16.72 8.51 -18.39
N ILE A 49 15.70 9.13 -17.83
CA ILE A 49 15.29 8.92 -16.43
C ILE A 49 13.93 8.22 -16.35
N TRP A 50 13.75 7.48 -15.26
CA TRP A 50 12.44 6.94 -14.87
C TRP A 50 11.83 7.83 -13.81
N VAL A 51 10.57 8.23 -14.01
CA VAL A 51 9.85 9.12 -13.10
C VAL A 51 8.51 8.51 -12.73
N ARG A 52 8.21 8.54 -11.43
CA ARG A 52 6.91 8.21 -10.86
C ARG A 52 6.43 9.39 -10.04
N ASP A 53 5.18 9.78 -10.21
CA ASP A 53 4.52 10.83 -9.43
C ASP A 53 3.33 10.31 -8.63
N ASP A 54 2.89 9.10 -8.92
CA ASP A 54 1.84 8.38 -8.22
C ASP A 54 2.27 6.95 -7.88
N THR A 55 1.66 6.41 -6.84
CA THR A 55 1.72 4.99 -6.53
C THR A 55 0.33 4.53 -6.10
N GLN A 56 -0.03 3.31 -6.47
CA GLN A 56 -1.33 2.74 -6.17
C GLN A 56 -1.17 1.25 -5.83
N GLY A 57 -2.08 0.74 -5.04
CA GLY A 57 -2.10 -0.66 -4.65
C GLY A 57 -3.42 -1.03 -3.99
N ILE A 58 -3.70 -2.32 -3.95
CA ILE A 58 -4.83 -2.89 -3.21
C ILE A 58 -4.29 -3.42 -1.89
N GLY A 59 -5.02 -3.15 -0.82
CA GLY A 59 -4.65 -3.60 0.52
C GLY A 59 -5.84 -3.62 1.46
N THR A 60 -5.60 -3.91 2.72
CA THR A 60 -6.64 -4.08 3.73
C THR A 60 -6.70 -2.88 4.68
N LEU A 61 -7.91 -2.33 4.86
CA LEU A 61 -8.23 -1.40 5.93
C LEU A 61 -8.34 -2.21 7.24
N THR A 62 -7.41 -2.00 8.16
CA THR A 62 -7.31 -2.81 9.37
C THR A 62 -8.34 -2.39 10.42
N TYR A 63 -8.45 -1.09 10.68
CA TYR A 63 -9.39 -0.55 11.66
C TYR A 63 -9.78 0.89 11.35
N VAL A 64 -10.90 1.29 11.90
CA VAL A 64 -11.32 2.69 12.03
C VAL A 64 -11.70 2.92 13.48
N ASP A 65 -11.13 3.94 14.13
CA ASP A 65 -11.49 4.30 15.49
C ASP A 65 -12.78 5.16 15.55
N GLN A 66 -13.25 5.43 16.76
CA GLN A 66 -14.48 6.21 16.97
C GLN A 66 -14.37 7.70 16.56
N ASN A 67 -13.17 8.21 16.31
CA ASN A 67 -12.92 9.55 15.81
C ASN A 67 -12.73 9.59 14.29
N GLY A 68 -12.85 8.45 13.63
CA GLY A 68 -12.62 8.31 12.18
C GLY A 68 -11.15 8.16 11.80
N ASN A 69 -10.21 8.07 12.75
CA ASN A 69 -8.82 7.74 12.39
C ASN A 69 -8.75 6.28 11.98
N TYR A 70 -8.02 6.00 10.92
CA TYR A 70 -7.84 4.62 10.47
C TYR A 70 -6.38 4.22 10.39
N GLY A 71 -6.14 2.91 10.45
CA GLY A 71 -4.89 2.26 10.09
C GLY A 71 -5.13 1.15 9.07
N ALA A 72 -4.17 0.99 8.16
CA ALA A 72 -4.25 -0.01 7.10
C ALA A 72 -2.88 -0.60 6.76
N LEU A 73 -2.88 -1.77 6.13
CA LEU A 73 -1.75 -2.52 5.58
C LEU A 73 -0.86 -3.23 6.61
N GLY A 74 -0.63 -2.69 7.80
CA GLY A 74 0.34 -3.23 8.77
C GLY A 74 1.82 -3.11 8.35
N HIS A 75 2.10 -2.46 7.22
CA HIS A 75 3.43 -2.09 6.72
C HIS A 75 3.36 -0.82 5.87
N GLY A 76 4.47 -0.14 5.72
CA GLY A 76 4.52 1.06 4.89
C GLY A 76 4.55 0.76 3.40
N ILE A 77 4.16 1.75 2.62
CA ILE A 77 4.31 1.74 1.16
C ILE A 77 5.76 2.16 0.84
N SER A 78 6.49 1.28 0.17
CA SER A 78 7.88 1.49 -0.21
C SER A 78 8.03 1.53 -1.72
N ASP A 79 9.04 2.23 -2.19
CA ASP A 79 9.44 2.21 -3.59
C ASP A 79 10.00 0.83 -3.96
N ILE A 80 9.51 0.27 -5.06
CA ILE A 80 9.82 -1.10 -5.46
C ILE A 80 11.28 -1.28 -5.88
N ASP A 81 11.93 -0.22 -6.39
CA ASP A 81 13.28 -0.29 -6.90
C ASP A 81 14.32 -0.05 -5.80
N THR A 82 14.00 0.83 -4.84
CA THR A 82 14.93 1.24 -3.77
C THR A 82 14.61 0.61 -2.42
N ALA A 83 13.42 0.00 -2.27
CA ALA A 83 12.86 -0.50 -1.01
C ALA A 83 12.77 0.57 0.11
N GLN A 84 12.91 1.85 -0.24
CA GLN A 84 12.79 2.94 0.71
C GLN A 84 11.32 3.32 0.91
N LEU A 85 10.97 3.65 2.15
CA LEU A 85 9.65 4.14 2.48
C LEU A 85 9.33 5.39 1.67
N LEU A 86 8.18 5.40 0.98
CA LEU A 86 7.75 6.55 0.19
C LEU A 86 7.32 7.70 1.09
N ASN A 87 7.81 8.89 0.75
CA ASN A 87 7.35 10.12 1.37
C ASN A 87 6.08 10.59 0.65
N ILE A 88 4.92 10.22 1.20
CA ILE A 88 3.61 10.54 0.64
C ILE A 88 3.25 11.96 1.08
N ARG A 89 2.91 12.84 0.12
CA ARG A 89 2.42 14.20 0.41
C ARG A 89 0.91 14.20 0.64
N ASN A 90 0.21 13.51 -0.22
CA ASN A 90 -1.24 13.34 -0.21
C ASN A 90 -1.56 11.97 -0.80
N GLY A 91 -2.62 11.39 -0.31
CA GLY A 91 -3.15 10.17 -0.85
C GLY A 91 -4.63 10.06 -0.52
N ALA A 92 -5.32 9.22 -1.24
CA ALA A 92 -6.71 8.91 -0.98
C ALA A 92 -6.91 7.40 -0.87
N LEU A 93 -7.79 7.04 0.04
CA LEU A 93 -8.27 5.68 0.20
C LEU A 93 -9.54 5.53 -0.64
N TYR A 94 -9.54 4.57 -1.55
CA TYR A 94 -10.68 4.26 -2.42
C TYR A 94 -11.23 2.88 -2.14
N LYS A 95 -12.51 2.67 -2.47
CA LYS A 95 -13.02 1.31 -2.61
C LYS A 95 -12.26 0.56 -3.70
N ALA A 96 -11.95 -0.70 -3.40
CA ALA A 96 -11.43 -1.64 -4.39
C ALA A 96 -12.41 -2.81 -4.54
N ARG A 97 -12.41 -3.41 -5.72
CA ARG A 97 -13.16 -4.66 -5.97
C ARG A 97 -12.19 -5.77 -6.29
N ILE A 98 -12.27 -6.84 -5.53
CA ILE A 98 -11.54 -8.07 -5.78
C ILE A 98 -12.30 -8.86 -6.85
N LEU A 99 -11.61 -9.25 -7.91
CA LEU A 99 -12.16 -10.03 -9.02
C LEU A 99 -11.73 -11.50 -8.96
N ALA A 100 -10.51 -11.75 -8.48
CA ALA A 100 -9.93 -13.07 -8.42
C ALA A 100 -8.80 -13.14 -7.40
N ILE A 101 -8.44 -14.34 -7.01
CA ILE A 101 -7.22 -14.63 -6.26
C ILE A 101 -6.31 -15.47 -7.15
N ASN A 102 -5.16 -14.94 -7.46
CA ASN A 102 -4.06 -15.74 -8.02
C ASN A 102 -3.45 -16.52 -6.86
N LYS A 103 -3.70 -17.83 -6.82
CA LYS A 103 -3.28 -18.67 -5.68
C LYS A 103 -1.77 -18.69 -5.50
N GLY A 104 -1.34 -18.62 -4.26
CA GLY A 104 0.05 -18.80 -3.89
C GLY A 104 0.48 -20.28 -4.00
N SER A 105 1.79 -20.47 -4.05
CA SER A 105 2.43 -21.78 -3.98
C SER A 105 3.71 -21.69 -3.15
N LYS A 106 4.31 -22.82 -2.81
CA LYS A 106 5.55 -22.81 -2.01
C LYS A 106 6.65 -22.00 -2.69
N GLY A 107 7.07 -20.93 -2.01
CA GLY A 107 8.10 -20.00 -2.50
C GLY A 107 7.56 -18.86 -3.39
N ASN A 108 6.30 -18.90 -3.80
CA ASN A 108 5.68 -17.87 -4.62
C ASN A 108 4.38 -17.44 -3.95
N PRO A 109 4.31 -16.26 -3.31
CA PRO A 109 3.08 -15.74 -2.75
C PRO A 109 2.04 -15.49 -3.86
N GLY A 110 0.77 -15.68 -3.53
CA GLY A 110 -0.33 -15.32 -4.40
C GLY A 110 -0.60 -13.82 -4.39
N GLU A 111 -1.61 -13.40 -5.13
CA GLU A 111 -1.98 -11.99 -5.29
C GLU A 111 -3.49 -11.84 -5.38
N LEU A 112 -4.05 -10.79 -4.75
CA LEU A 112 -5.42 -10.35 -5.00
C LEU A 112 -5.45 -9.57 -6.31
N ALA A 113 -6.20 -10.07 -7.29
CA ALA A 113 -6.44 -9.36 -8.54
C ALA A 113 -7.76 -8.58 -8.44
N GLY A 114 -7.71 -7.31 -8.76
CA GLY A 114 -8.87 -6.43 -8.67
C GLY A 114 -8.62 -5.06 -9.28
N TYR A 115 -9.54 -4.14 -9.07
CA TYR A 115 -9.40 -2.76 -9.52
C TYR A 115 -9.84 -1.76 -8.47
N ILE A 116 -9.24 -0.58 -8.53
CA ILE A 116 -9.57 0.56 -7.68
C ILE A 116 -10.68 1.36 -8.35
N CYS A 117 -11.73 1.70 -7.60
CA CYS A 117 -12.86 2.48 -8.10
C CYS A 117 -12.55 3.99 -7.97
N TYR A 118 -11.90 4.57 -8.97
CA TYR A 118 -11.51 5.99 -9.03
C TYR A 118 -12.68 6.92 -9.34
N ASP A 119 -13.68 6.94 -8.49
CA ASP A 119 -14.81 7.87 -8.55
C ASP A 119 -14.87 8.55 -7.20
N ASP A 120 -15.16 9.85 -7.16
CA ASP A 120 -15.22 10.63 -5.91
C ASP A 120 -16.17 10.04 -4.87
N ARG A 121 -17.23 9.35 -5.32
CA ARG A 121 -18.18 8.64 -4.45
C ARG A 121 -17.57 7.40 -3.77
N ASN A 122 -16.47 6.92 -4.27
CA ASN A 122 -15.74 5.76 -3.74
C ASN A 122 -14.53 6.15 -2.89
N ILE A 123 -14.33 7.44 -2.63
CA ILE A 123 -13.31 7.90 -1.69
C ILE A 123 -13.77 7.54 -0.28
N LEU A 124 -12.96 6.77 0.42
CA LEU A 124 -13.19 6.32 1.79
C LEU A 124 -12.43 7.16 2.81
N GLY A 125 -11.43 7.92 2.37
CA GLY A 125 -10.64 8.73 3.28
C GLY A 125 -9.38 9.32 2.65
N THR A 126 -8.62 10.02 3.48
CA THR A 126 -7.32 10.61 3.12
C THR A 126 -6.18 9.80 3.71
N ILE A 127 -5.05 9.73 3.03
CA ILE A 127 -3.81 9.19 3.58
C ILE A 127 -2.95 10.36 4.04
N GLU A 128 -2.68 10.44 5.34
CA GLU A 128 -1.93 11.53 5.99
C GLU A 128 -0.52 11.12 6.36
N ALA A 129 -0.32 9.84 6.64
CA ALA A 129 0.99 9.32 7.03
C ALA A 129 1.25 7.95 6.41
N ASN A 130 2.50 7.76 5.96
CA ASN A 130 3.06 6.48 5.58
C ASN A 130 4.24 6.18 6.50
N SER A 131 4.12 5.15 7.31
CA SER A 131 5.12 4.74 8.29
C SER A 131 5.53 3.28 8.07
N ARG A 132 6.55 2.82 8.79
CA ARG A 132 6.95 1.40 8.74
C ARG A 132 5.83 0.44 9.16
N ASN A 133 4.91 0.90 10.00
CA ASN A 133 3.86 0.07 10.61
C ASN A 133 2.52 0.13 9.85
N GLY A 134 2.43 0.92 8.79
CA GLY A 134 1.22 1.06 8.01
C GLY A 134 1.00 2.47 7.47
N ILE A 135 -0.14 2.64 6.82
CA ILE A 135 -0.66 3.94 6.41
C ILE A 135 -1.78 4.36 7.37
N TYR A 136 -1.88 5.65 7.61
CA TYR A 136 -2.83 6.25 8.55
C TYR A 136 -3.47 7.49 7.95
N GLY A 137 -4.67 7.82 8.40
CA GLY A 137 -5.38 9.01 7.96
C GLY A 137 -6.80 9.09 8.51
N GLN A 138 -7.64 9.89 7.86
CA GLN A 138 -9.03 10.08 8.23
C GLN A 138 -9.96 9.32 7.29
N PHE A 139 -10.84 8.51 7.87
CA PHE A 139 -11.92 7.84 7.18
C PHE A 139 -13.12 8.79 7.10
N THR A 140 -13.53 9.13 5.90
CA THR A 140 -14.64 10.05 5.61
C THR A 140 -15.74 9.40 4.78
N GLY A 141 -15.52 8.15 4.40
CA GLY A 141 -16.43 7.39 3.54
C GLY A 141 -17.73 6.99 4.24
N ILE A 142 -18.73 6.70 3.45
CA ILE A 142 -19.95 6.06 3.93
C ILE A 142 -19.67 4.58 4.09
N VAL A 143 -19.92 4.05 5.28
CA VAL A 143 -19.96 2.61 5.52
C VAL A 143 -21.23 2.11 4.88
N ASP A 144 -21.10 1.41 3.76
CA ASP A 144 -22.21 0.68 3.16
C ASP A 144 -22.22 -0.78 3.65
N ASP A 145 -23.22 -1.55 3.21
CA ASP A 145 -23.39 -2.95 3.60
C ASP A 145 -22.18 -3.84 3.27
N ALA A 146 -21.28 -3.39 2.38
CA ALA A 146 -20.06 -4.12 2.03
C ALA A 146 -18.91 -3.89 3.03
N ILE A 147 -19.02 -2.87 3.88
CA ILE A 147 -18.02 -2.59 4.93
C ILE A 147 -18.68 -2.84 6.30
N THR A 148 -18.53 -4.04 6.80
CA THR A 148 -19.03 -4.37 8.13
C THR A 148 -18.05 -3.87 9.18
N LEU A 149 -18.34 -2.71 9.78
CA LEU A 149 -17.58 -2.21 10.93
C LEU A 149 -18.15 -2.78 12.23
N LYS A 150 -17.66 -3.94 12.63
CA LYS A 150 -17.96 -4.51 13.93
C LYS A 150 -17.13 -3.82 15.01
N LYS A 151 -17.78 -3.21 16.01
CA LYS A 151 -17.06 -2.67 17.16
C LYS A 151 -16.41 -3.78 17.96
N MET A 152 -15.12 -3.69 18.13
CA MET A 152 -14.32 -4.63 18.89
C MET A 152 -13.44 -3.89 19.90
N PRO A 153 -13.22 -4.42 21.11
CA PRO A 153 -12.24 -3.84 22.03
C PRO A 153 -10.83 -4.06 21.46
N ALA A 154 -10.00 -3.02 21.50
CA ALA A 154 -8.59 -3.16 21.17
C ALA A 154 -7.82 -3.73 22.35
N ALA A 155 -7.05 -4.78 22.13
CA ALA A 155 -6.14 -5.33 23.13
C ALA A 155 -4.77 -4.64 23.05
N TYR A 156 -4.11 -4.49 24.18
CA TYR A 156 -2.72 -4.08 24.21
C TYR A 156 -1.81 -5.22 23.72
N LYS A 157 -0.67 -4.89 23.13
CA LYS A 157 0.28 -5.90 22.63
C LYS A 157 0.73 -6.91 23.70
N GLN A 158 0.73 -6.52 24.98
CA GLN A 158 1.08 -7.36 26.11
C GLN A 158 -0.02 -8.39 26.47
N GLU A 159 -1.24 -8.17 26.00
CA GLU A 159 -2.38 -9.04 26.24
C GLU A 159 -2.51 -10.16 25.21
N VAL A 160 -1.78 -10.04 24.10
CA VAL A 160 -1.77 -11.05 23.05
C VAL A 160 -1.13 -12.34 23.56
N LYS A 161 -1.78 -13.47 23.35
CA LYS A 161 -1.36 -14.80 23.82
C LYS A 161 -1.24 -15.76 22.64
N ILE A 162 -0.36 -16.74 22.79
CA ILE A 162 -0.31 -17.90 21.89
C ILE A 162 -1.62 -18.67 22.02
N GLY A 163 -2.18 -19.10 20.91
CA GLY A 163 -3.43 -19.86 20.86
C GLY A 163 -4.31 -19.48 19.68
N THR A 164 -5.58 -19.87 19.77
CA THR A 164 -6.57 -19.62 18.71
C THR A 164 -6.82 -18.12 18.51
N ALA A 165 -6.98 -17.75 17.26
CA ALA A 165 -7.30 -16.40 16.83
C ALA A 165 -8.18 -16.47 15.58
N THR A 166 -8.74 -15.33 15.19
CA THR A 166 -9.52 -15.17 13.96
C THR A 166 -8.87 -14.10 13.10
N ILE A 167 -8.88 -14.31 11.79
CA ILE A 167 -8.46 -13.30 10.80
C ILE A 167 -9.73 -12.78 10.14
N LEU A 168 -9.84 -11.46 10.04
CA LEU A 168 -10.88 -10.80 9.28
C LEU A 168 -10.29 -10.38 7.92
N CYS A 169 -10.78 -10.94 6.84
CA CYS A 169 -10.36 -10.52 5.51
C CYS A 169 -11.49 -10.72 4.47
N SER A 170 -11.33 -10.05 3.33
CA SER A 170 -12.22 -10.20 2.19
C SER A 170 -11.47 -10.88 1.06
N THR A 171 -12.01 -11.98 0.57
CA THR A 171 -11.49 -12.74 -0.58
C THR A 171 -12.42 -12.69 -1.79
N ASP A 172 -13.67 -12.33 -1.59
CA ASP A 172 -14.75 -12.32 -2.60
C ASP A 172 -15.59 -11.04 -2.59
N GLY A 173 -15.15 -10.03 -1.83
CA GLY A 173 -15.85 -8.75 -1.67
C GLY A 173 -16.64 -8.65 -0.36
N GLU A 174 -16.79 -9.75 0.38
CA GLU A 174 -17.39 -9.77 1.72
C GLU A 174 -16.32 -10.04 2.77
N VAL A 175 -16.40 -9.33 3.91
CA VAL A 175 -15.52 -9.57 5.05
C VAL A 175 -16.01 -10.80 5.81
N LYS A 176 -15.14 -11.78 5.94
CA LYS A 176 -15.40 -13.03 6.67
C LYS A 176 -14.39 -13.24 7.78
N GLU A 177 -14.79 -14.03 8.78
CA GLU A 177 -13.94 -14.50 9.87
C GLU A 177 -13.36 -15.87 9.51
N TYR A 178 -12.04 -16.01 9.61
CA TYR A 178 -11.33 -17.25 9.30
C TYR A 178 -10.47 -17.69 10.48
N ASP A 179 -10.42 -18.97 10.77
CA ASP A 179 -9.67 -19.54 11.87
C ASP A 179 -8.16 -19.43 11.65
N ALA A 180 -7.48 -19.02 12.70
CA ALA A 180 -6.02 -18.90 12.74
C ALA A 180 -5.48 -19.28 14.13
N GLU A 181 -4.17 -19.36 14.24
CA GLU A 181 -3.46 -19.62 15.47
C GLU A 181 -2.21 -18.74 15.59
N ILE A 182 -2.08 -18.02 16.70
CA ILE A 182 -0.85 -17.31 17.03
C ILE A 182 0.15 -18.33 17.55
N ARG A 183 1.23 -18.55 16.80
CA ARG A 183 2.27 -19.54 17.09
C ARG A 183 3.46 -18.97 17.81
N LYS A 184 3.79 -17.73 17.59
CA LYS A 184 4.93 -17.06 18.21
C LYS A 184 4.59 -15.60 18.43
N ILE A 185 5.07 -15.07 19.55
CA ILE A 185 5.01 -13.66 19.89
C ILE A 185 6.44 -13.21 20.16
N ASP A 186 6.85 -12.13 19.50
CA ASP A 186 8.15 -11.52 19.68
C ASP A 186 7.98 -9.99 19.77
N LEU A 187 7.93 -9.50 20.98
CA LEU A 187 7.68 -8.07 21.26
C LEU A 187 8.95 -7.23 21.31
N ASN A 188 10.13 -7.87 21.19
CA ASN A 188 11.42 -7.21 21.38
C ASN A 188 12.08 -6.74 20.07
N HIS A 189 11.51 -7.09 18.92
CA HIS A 189 12.03 -6.67 17.63
C HIS A 189 11.39 -5.34 17.19
N GLU A 190 11.93 -4.22 17.69
CA GLU A 190 11.50 -2.88 17.32
C GLU A 190 11.79 -2.53 15.85
N ASP A 191 12.79 -3.21 15.25
CA ASP A 191 13.25 -2.94 13.88
C ASP A 191 12.51 -3.74 12.80
N THR A 192 11.65 -4.67 13.17
CA THR A 192 10.91 -5.51 12.22
C THR A 192 9.42 -5.51 12.53
N ASN A 193 8.57 -5.40 11.50
CA ASN A 193 7.12 -5.52 11.62
C ASN A 193 6.66 -6.98 11.85
N LYS A 194 7.51 -7.82 12.47
CA LYS A 194 7.28 -9.26 12.64
C LYS A 194 7.09 -9.61 14.11
N SER A 195 6.17 -8.96 14.78
CA SER A 195 5.89 -9.23 16.21
C SER A 195 5.15 -10.55 16.44
N PHE A 196 4.47 -11.07 15.44
CA PHE A 196 3.67 -12.30 15.55
C PHE A 196 3.94 -13.24 14.39
N VAL A 197 3.90 -14.55 14.67
CA VAL A 197 3.79 -15.61 13.66
C VAL A 197 2.40 -16.20 13.76
N ILE A 198 1.58 -15.97 12.74
CA ILE A 198 0.21 -16.44 12.67
C ILE A 198 0.15 -17.60 11.67
N LYS A 199 -0.48 -18.69 12.04
CA LYS A 199 -0.77 -19.82 11.16
C LYS A 199 -2.25 -19.80 10.83
N VAL A 200 -2.59 -19.64 9.56
CA VAL A 200 -3.96 -19.85 9.09
C VAL A 200 -4.30 -21.33 9.21
N THR A 201 -5.41 -21.65 9.86
CA THR A 201 -5.89 -23.02 10.05
C THR A 201 -7.21 -23.28 9.33
N ASP A 202 -7.89 -22.21 8.90
CA ASP A 202 -9.12 -22.28 8.14
C ASP A 202 -8.90 -22.92 6.77
N LYS A 203 -9.71 -23.96 6.48
CA LYS A 203 -9.57 -24.71 5.23
C LYS A 203 -10.09 -23.94 4.02
N GLU A 204 -11.18 -23.17 4.18
CA GLU A 204 -11.77 -22.39 3.09
C GLU A 204 -10.78 -21.33 2.63
N LEU A 205 -10.18 -20.58 3.57
CA LEU A 205 -9.18 -19.59 3.25
C LEU A 205 -7.93 -20.20 2.61
N LEU A 206 -7.44 -21.33 3.11
CA LEU A 206 -6.28 -22.02 2.53
C LEU A 206 -6.56 -22.55 1.12
N GLU A 207 -7.77 -23.07 0.87
CA GLU A 207 -8.18 -23.53 -0.46
C GLU A 207 -8.34 -22.34 -1.43
N ALA A 208 -8.90 -21.23 -0.97
CA ALA A 208 -9.07 -20.02 -1.78
C ALA A 208 -7.74 -19.38 -2.17
N THR A 209 -6.79 -19.32 -1.24
CA THR A 209 -5.53 -18.56 -1.39
C THR A 209 -4.34 -19.42 -1.84
N GLY A 210 -4.34 -20.71 -1.57
CA GLY A 210 -3.20 -21.60 -1.79
C GLY A 210 -2.00 -21.33 -0.90
N GLY A 211 -2.10 -20.37 0.04
CA GLY A 211 -1.03 -19.94 0.95
C GLY A 211 -1.05 -18.44 1.21
N ILE A 212 0.14 -17.84 1.31
CA ILE A 212 0.29 -16.38 1.51
C ILE A 212 -0.13 -15.65 0.23
N VAL A 213 -0.97 -14.61 0.38
CA VAL A 213 -1.46 -13.77 -0.71
C VAL A 213 -1.15 -12.31 -0.42
N GLN A 214 -0.59 -11.61 -1.40
CA GLN A 214 -0.37 -10.17 -1.34
C GLN A 214 -1.74 -9.45 -1.41
N GLY A 215 -1.88 -8.41 -0.61
CA GLY A 215 -3.13 -7.64 -0.46
C GLY A 215 -3.92 -7.97 0.81
N LEU A 216 -3.63 -9.09 1.51
CA LEU A 216 -4.20 -9.42 2.80
C LEU A 216 -3.40 -8.84 3.99
N SER A 217 -2.37 -8.06 3.75
CA SER A 217 -1.63 -7.37 4.81
C SER A 217 -2.53 -6.37 5.53
N GLY A 218 -2.62 -6.47 6.86
CA GLY A 218 -3.52 -5.66 7.69
C GLY A 218 -4.83 -6.34 8.07
N SER A 219 -5.03 -7.60 7.64
CA SER A 219 -6.18 -8.44 8.05
C SER A 219 -6.10 -8.85 9.51
#